data_5475a00ad8c2bab203fc221e6690069e
#
_entry.id   5475a00ad8c2bab203fc221e6690069e
#
_cell.length_a   1.000
_cell.length_b   1.000
_cell.length_c   1.000
_cell.angle_alpha   90.00
_cell.angle_beta   90.00
_cell.angle_gamma   90.00
#
_symmetry.space_group_name_H-M   'P 1'
#
loop_
_entity.id
_entity.type
_entity.pdbx_description
1 polymer ?
#
loop_
_entity_poly.entity_id
_entity_poly.type
_entity_poly.pdbx_seq_one_letter_code
_entity_poly.pdbx_strand_id
1 'polypeptide(L)'
;MPFLPFYIPQRKNLRIVIIGGGYAGIAALTTFLRYMPDASITIVDPRSHHIKITHLHETFRYPLQDFMVPFTSLEQRFGCRHICAELPITEDNIRQWKNDKFITINEEILEFDYILIASGAASERADQENNVFDLNDFLTISGPELLNSNLVTTNQEKPFISVVGGGATGIQFLFEIAHFIRRQKIECNLRLINGNDRVLQQFPASFSEYTEARMTDLGIDFYPDTYYRKQQKDKILLESKVTKNEFELPSKMTLLFLGKNQENRLSANTFGQVLIDDQPLQSIFTAGDCSNHNSCGSNTMSAQSSVRKGKLAARNILRSSGALKLFEPYLHQDLGYVVSLGPEDAVGWLALENNVVGGIPALVIKELVEAQYDLLLTGIDTYIV
;
A
#
# COMPACT_ATOMS: atom_id res chain seq x y z
N MET A 1 -25.23 -39.52 14.02
CA MET A 1 -24.56 -38.32 13.53
C MET A 1 -25.48 -37.65 12.55
N PRO A 2 -25.88 -36.40 12.71
CA PRO A 2 -26.65 -35.72 11.69
C PRO A 2 -25.79 -35.55 10.46
N PHE A 3 -26.17 -36.12 9.35
CA PHE A 3 -25.58 -35.85 8.05
C PHE A 3 -25.80 -34.37 7.75
N LEU A 4 -24.76 -33.56 7.78
CA LEU A 4 -24.79 -32.25 7.16
C LEU A 4 -25.10 -32.47 5.67
N PRO A 5 -26.15 -31.87 5.12
CA PRO A 5 -26.42 -32.02 3.70
C PRO A 5 -25.19 -31.49 2.93
N PHE A 6 -24.58 -32.34 2.12
CA PHE A 6 -23.57 -31.93 1.21
C PHE A 6 -24.11 -30.79 0.34
N TYR A 7 -23.60 -29.59 0.55
CA TYR A 7 -23.91 -28.47 -0.33
C TYR A 7 -23.12 -28.70 -1.62
N ILE A 8 -23.80 -29.00 -2.69
CA ILE A 8 -23.24 -29.03 -4.03
C ILE A 8 -23.43 -27.60 -4.56
N PRO A 9 -22.34 -26.78 -4.68
CA PRO A 9 -22.49 -25.45 -5.26
C PRO A 9 -23.04 -25.60 -6.68
N GLN A 10 -24.03 -24.79 -7.02
CA GLN A 10 -24.39 -24.66 -8.42
C GLN A 10 -23.20 -24.06 -9.15
N ARG A 11 -22.48 -24.85 -9.94
CA ARG A 11 -21.39 -24.40 -10.79
C ARG A 11 -21.96 -23.44 -11.82
N LYS A 12 -21.84 -22.15 -11.54
CA LYS A 12 -22.02 -21.10 -12.52
C LYS A 12 -20.65 -20.67 -12.97
N ASN A 13 -20.45 -20.56 -14.28
CA ASN A 13 -19.24 -19.96 -14.85
C ASN A 13 -19.30 -18.46 -14.56
N LEU A 14 -18.82 -18.01 -13.38
CA LEU A 14 -18.90 -16.62 -12.96
C LEU A 14 -17.88 -15.78 -13.74
N ARG A 15 -18.32 -14.64 -14.25
CA ARG A 15 -17.50 -13.63 -14.87
C ARG A 15 -17.24 -12.55 -13.83
N ILE A 16 -16.00 -12.39 -13.42
CA ILE A 16 -15.60 -11.48 -12.36
C ILE A 16 -14.60 -10.49 -12.92
N VAL A 17 -14.86 -9.20 -12.73
CA VAL A 17 -13.92 -8.12 -13.05
C VAL A 17 -13.33 -7.59 -11.76
N ILE A 18 -11.99 -7.59 -11.67
CA ILE A 18 -11.21 -6.99 -10.59
C ILE A 18 -10.58 -5.71 -11.13
N ILE A 19 -10.96 -4.56 -10.61
CA ILE A 19 -10.39 -3.26 -10.96
C ILE A 19 -9.29 -2.92 -9.96
N GLY A 20 -8.04 -3.04 -10.41
CA GLY A 20 -6.83 -2.87 -9.61
C GLY A 20 -6.15 -4.19 -9.26
N GLY A 21 -4.92 -4.36 -9.75
CA GLY A 21 -4.04 -5.52 -9.52
C GLY A 21 -3.06 -5.34 -8.36
N GLY A 22 -3.43 -4.54 -7.34
CA GLY A 22 -2.68 -4.38 -6.09
C GLY A 22 -2.86 -5.55 -5.12
N TYR A 23 -2.43 -5.37 -3.86
CA TYR A 23 -2.52 -6.41 -2.82
C TYR A 23 -3.92 -6.99 -2.63
N ALA A 24 -4.96 -6.14 -2.64
CA ALA A 24 -6.34 -6.58 -2.48
C ALA A 24 -6.85 -7.36 -3.71
N GLY A 25 -6.54 -6.88 -4.92
CA GLY A 25 -6.94 -7.54 -6.16
C GLY A 25 -6.31 -8.91 -6.33
N ILE A 26 -5.00 -9.04 -6.06
CA ILE A 26 -4.28 -10.33 -6.10
C ILE A 26 -4.80 -11.30 -5.04
N ALA A 27 -5.04 -10.82 -3.81
CA ALA A 27 -5.61 -11.66 -2.76
C ALA A 27 -7.03 -12.14 -3.09
N ALA A 28 -7.81 -11.32 -3.78
CA ALA A 28 -9.12 -11.72 -4.29
C ALA A 28 -9.01 -12.76 -5.41
N LEU A 29 -8.12 -12.54 -6.40
CA LEU A 29 -7.86 -13.48 -7.49
C LEU A 29 -7.56 -14.89 -6.95
N THR A 30 -6.57 -15.01 -6.06
CA THR A 30 -6.17 -16.30 -5.49
C THR A 30 -7.30 -16.94 -4.67
N THR A 31 -8.10 -16.13 -3.98
CA THR A 31 -9.26 -16.60 -3.22
C THR A 31 -10.37 -17.11 -4.14
N PHE A 32 -10.69 -16.40 -5.23
CA PHE A 32 -11.68 -16.88 -6.20
C PHE A 32 -11.28 -18.24 -6.76
N LEU A 33 -10.07 -18.38 -7.23
CA LEU A 33 -9.59 -19.61 -7.86
C LEU A 33 -9.48 -20.78 -6.89
N ARG A 34 -9.24 -20.52 -5.61
CA ARG A 34 -9.27 -21.56 -4.57
C ARG A 34 -10.63 -22.22 -4.42
N TYR A 35 -11.72 -21.43 -4.50
CA TYR A 35 -13.10 -21.92 -4.32
C TYR A 35 -13.83 -22.20 -5.62
N MET A 36 -13.43 -21.55 -6.71
CA MET A 36 -14.05 -21.65 -8.03
C MET A 36 -12.99 -21.58 -9.13
N PRO A 37 -12.23 -22.68 -9.36
CA PRO A 37 -11.15 -22.71 -10.35
C PRO A 37 -11.58 -22.39 -11.78
N ASP A 38 -12.87 -22.62 -12.12
CA ASP A 38 -13.43 -22.39 -13.45
C ASP A 38 -14.00 -20.97 -13.63
N ALA A 39 -13.81 -20.06 -12.67
CA ALA A 39 -14.29 -18.68 -12.80
C ALA A 39 -13.50 -17.93 -13.89
N SER A 40 -14.21 -17.17 -14.72
CA SER A 40 -13.57 -16.25 -15.68
C SER A 40 -13.24 -14.95 -14.98
N ILE A 41 -11.96 -14.69 -14.73
CA ILE A 41 -11.49 -13.52 -13.99
C ILE A 41 -10.72 -12.61 -14.91
N THR A 42 -11.11 -11.33 -14.97
CA THR A 42 -10.37 -10.28 -15.66
C THR A 42 -9.89 -9.24 -14.65
N ILE A 43 -8.58 -8.97 -14.66
CA ILE A 43 -7.97 -7.87 -13.90
C ILE A 43 -7.81 -6.68 -14.82
N VAL A 44 -8.24 -5.51 -14.39
CA VAL A 44 -8.03 -4.24 -15.10
C VAL A 44 -7.11 -3.38 -14.23
N ASP A 45 -5.91 -3.10 -14.71
CA ASP A 45 -4.92 -2.25 -14.02
C ASP A 45 -4.12 -1.49 -15.08
N PRO A 46 -3.86 -0.18 -14.92
CA PRO A 46 -3.11 0.60 -15.91
C PRO A 46 -1.63 0.20 -16.02
N ARG A 47 -1.09 -0.53 -15.04
CA ARG A 47 0.28 -1.01 -15.05
C ARG A 47 0.35 -2.40 -15.67
N SER A 48 1.51 -2.75 -16.21
CA SER A 48 1.80 -4.11 -16.72
C SER A 48 2.26 -5.08 -15.63
N HIS A 49 2.44 -4.60 -14.39
CA HIS A 49 2.99 -5.35 -13.26
C HIS A 49 2.21 -5.08 -11.98
N HIS A 50 2.06 -6.11 -11.18
CA HIS A 50 1.85 -5.93 -9.74
C HIS A 50 3.15 -5.46 -9.11
N ILE A 51 3.11 -4.42 -8.28
CA ILE A 51 4.28 -3.86 -7.59
C ILE A 51 4.11 -4.07 -6.09
N LYS A 52 5.14 -4.65 -5.46
CA LYS A 52 5.24 -4.79 -4.01
C LYS A 52 5.63 -3.44 -3.39
N ILE A 53 4.68 -2.51 -3.31
CA ILE A 53 4.93 -1.12 -2.88
C ILE A 53 5.51 -1.02 -1.46
N THR A 54 5.29 -2.02 -0.62
CA THR A 54 5.88 -2.08 0.73
C THR A 54 7.39 -2.28 0.73
N HIS A 55 7.98 -2.68 -0.40
CA HIS A 55 9.41 -2.91 -0.58
C HIS A 55 10.13 -1.79 -1.36
N LEU A 56 9.44 -0.74 -1.77
CA LEU A 56 10.06 0.31 -2.60
C LEU A 56 11.24 1.01 -1.90
N HIS A 57 11.25 1.09 -0.57
CA HIS A 57 12.39 1.58 0.20
C HIS A 57 13.63 0.69 0.03
N GLU A 58 13.47 -0.60 -0.26
CA GLU A 58 14.56 -1.54 -0.45
C GLU A 58 15.23 -1.43 -1.83
N THR A 59 14.72 -0.58 -2.74
CA THR A 59 15.35 -0.30 -4.03
C THR A 59 16.73 0.33 -3.90
N PHE A 60 17.11 0.80 -2.71
CA PHE A 60 18.49 1.19 -2.37
C PHE A 60 19.45 0.00 -2.26
N ARG A 61 18.94 -1.22 -2.14
CA ARG A 61 19.71 -2.47 -2.00
C ARG A 61 19.52 -3.44 -3.15
N TYR A 62 18.30 -3.51 -3.69
CA TYR A 62 17.87 -4.47 -4.69
C TYR A 62 17.33 -3.76 -5.94
N PRO A 63 17.43 -4.38 -7.12
CA PRO A 63 16.83 -3.83 -8.33
C PRO A 63 15.31 -3.66 -8.18
N LEU A 64 14.74 -2.60 -8.76
CA LEU A 64 13.29 -2.35 -8.73
C LEU A 64 12.49 -3.53 -9.32
N GLN A 65 13.06 -4.22 -10.31
CA GLN A 65 12.45 -5.37 -10.98
C GLN A 65 12.17 -6.54 -10.03
N ASP A 66 12.92 -6.69 -8.93
CA ASP A 66 12.71 -7.75 -7.94
C ASP A 66 11.39 -7.56 -7.17
N PHE A 67 10.86 -6.34 -7.18
CA PHE A 67 9.58 -5.99 -6.53
C PHE A 67 8.41 -5.92 -7.51
N MET A 68 8.63 -6.29 -8.78
CA MET A 68 7.63 -6.28 -9.85
C MET A 68 7.27 -7.69 -10.29
N VAL A 69 5.98 -8.01 -10.29
CA VAL A 69 5.46 -9.29 -10.79
C VAL A 69 4.64 -9.00 -12.06
N PRO A 70 5.11 -9.40 -13.25
CA PRO A 70 4.37 -9.17 -14.50
C PRO A 70 2.98 -9.80 -14.46
N PHE A 71 1.96 -9.08 -14.89
CA PHE A 71 0.61 -9.66 -14.99
C PHE A 71 0.56 -10.82 -15.98
N THR A 72 1.40 -10.83 -17.01
CA THR A 72 1.54 -11.98 -17.93
C THR A 72 1.96 -13.27 -17.20
N SER A 73 2.78 -13.17 -16.15
CA SER A 73 3.14 -14.33 -15.31
C SER A 73 1.96 -14.79 -14.45
N LEU A 74 1.12 -13.87 -13.99
CA LEU A 74 -0.11 -14.20 -13.25
C LEU A 74 -1.17 -14.81 -14.18
N GLU A 75 -1.32 -14.30 -15.41
CA GLU A 75 -2.17 -14.90 -16.43
C GLU A 75 -1.80 -16.36 -16.71
N GLN A 76 -0.51 -16.63 -16.94
CA GLN A 76 -0.01 -17.99 -17.19
C GLN A 76 -0.23 -18.92 -16.00
N ARG A 77 -0.05 -18.41 -14.78
CA ARG A 77 -0.16 -19.21 -13.56
C ARG A 77 -1.60 -19.46 -13.16
N PHE A 78 -2.46 -18.47 -13.27
CA PHE A 78 -3.81 -18.48 -12.70
C PHE A 78 -4.91 -18.58 -13.75
N GLY A 79 -4.61 -18.50 -15.04
CA GLY A 79 -5.62 -18.53 -16.09
C GLY A 79 -6.55 -17.32 -16.10
N CYS A 80 -6.18 -16.23 -15.42
CA CYS A 80 -6.90 -14.95 -15.48
C CYS A 80 -6.50 -14.17 -16.74
N ARG A 81 -7.25 -13.13 -17.08
CA ARG A 81 -6.93 -12.18 -18.14
C ARG A 81 -6.54 -10.84 -17.52
N HIS A 82 -5.51 -10.18 -18.03
CA HIS A 82 -5.17 -8.79 -17.68
C HIS A 82 -5.50 -7.85 -18.84
N ILE A 83 -6.13 -6.71 -18.54
CA ILE A 83 -6.35 -5.60 -19.45
C ILE A 83 -5.63 -4.37 -18.89
N CYS A 84 -4.64 -3.88 -19.66
CA CYS A 84 -3.91 -2.67 -19.31
C CYS A 84 -4.78 -1.44 -19.65
N ALA A 85 -5.50 -0.94 -18.65
CA ALA A 85 -6.36 0.22 -18.79
C ALA A 85 -6.60 0.88 -17.43
N GLU A 86 -6.83 2.19 -17.46
CA GLU A 86 -7.30 2.96 -16.32
C GLU A 86 -8.81 3.14 -16.41
N LEU A 87 -9.51 2.86 -15.33
CA LEU A 87 -10.95 3.06 -15.21
C LEU A 87 -11.22 4.12 -14.14
N PRO A 88 -11.89 5.22 -14.48
CA PRO A 88 -12.28 6.21 -13.50
C PRO A 88 -13.37 5.64 -12.57
N ILE A 89 -13.08 5.67 -11.27
CA ILE A 89 -14.00 5.18 -10.24
C ILE A 89 -14.83 6.35 -9.73
N THR A 90 -15.90 6.66 -10.45
CA THR A 90 -16.89 7.67 -10.06
C THR A 90 -18.21 7.01 -9.68
N GLU A 91 -19.04 7.72 -8.91
CA GLU A 91 -20.36 7.22 -8.54
C GLU A 91 -21.23 6.99 -9.78
N ASP A 92 -21.17 7.86 -10.79
CA ASP A 92 -21.90 7.72 -12.04
C ASP A 92 -21.50 6.46 -12.79
N ASN A 93 -20.19 6.16 -12.91
CA ASN A 93 -19.72 4.93 -13.53
C ASN A 93 -20.17 3.69 -12.77
N ILE A 94 -20.14 3.71 -11.45
CA ILE A 94 -20.62 2.61 -10.61
C ILE A 94 -22.13 2.38 -10.81
N ARG A 95 -22.92 3.46 -10.88
CA ARG A 95 -24.37 3.37 -11.18
C ARG A 95 -24.63 2.80 -12.57
N GLN A 96 -23.86 3.23 -13.55
CA GLN A 96 -23.92 2.70 -14.91
C GLN A 96 -23.59 1.20 -14.93
N TRP A 97 -22.46 0.78 -14.36
CA TRP A 97 -22.07 -0.64 -14.32
C TRP A 97 -23.09 -1.52 -13.59
N LYS A 98 -23.70 -1.00 -12.51
CA LYS A 98 -24.81 -1.69 -11.82
C LYS A 98 -25.96 -2.02 -12.77
N ASN A 99 -26.32 -1.07 -13.64
CA ASN A 99 -27.49 -1.20 -14.53
C ASN A 99 -27.17 -2.03 -15.78
N ASP A 100 -26.05 -1.73 -16.42
CA ASP A 100 -25.70 -2.26 -17.74
C ASP A 100 -25.10 -3.67 -17.67
N LYS A 101 -24.47 -4.03 -16.55
CA LYS A 101 -23.76 -5.31 -16.36
C LYS A 101 -22.60 -5.54 -17.33
N PHE A 102 -22.04 -4.48 -17.86
CA PHE A 102 -20.81 -4.50 -18.64
C PHE A 102 -19.99 -3.23 -18.39
N ILE A 103 -18.71 -3.31 -18.75
CA ILE A 103 -17.77 -2.19 -18.79
C ILE A 103 -17.22 -2.10 -20.21
N THR A 104 -17.13 -0.91 -20.78
CA THR A 104 -16.44 -0.69 -22.05
C THR A 104 -14.99 -0.27 -21.76
N ILE A 105 -14.04 -1.02 -22.30
CA ILE A 105 -12.60 -0.77 -22.16
C ILE A 105 -11.95 -0.88 -23.52
N ASN A 106 -11.27 0.16 -23.99
CA ASN A 106 -10.58 0.15 -25.31
C ASN A 106 -11.47 -0.38 -26.45
N GLU A 107 -12.73 0.07 -26.51
CA GLU A 107 -13.76 -0.35 -27.48
C GLU A 107 -14.27 -1.80 -27.31
N GLU A 108 -13.74 -2.56 -26.35
CA GLU A 108 -14.22 -3.89 -26.01
C GLU A 108 -15.31 -3.82 -24.92
N ILE A 109 -16.37 -4.59 -25.08
CA ILE A 109 -17.43 -4.77 -24.07
C ILE A 109 -17.06 -5.95 -23.20
N LEU A 110 -16.81 -5.67 -21.92
CA LEU A 110 -16.51 -6.67 -20.90
C LEU A 110 -17.74 -6.90 -20.01
N GLU A 111 -18.49 -7.95 -20.31
CA GLU A 111 -19.63 -8.36 -19.47
C GLU A 111 -19.15 -9.00 -18.17
N PHE A 112 -19.89 -8.78 -17.08
CA PHE A 112 -19.59 -9.33 -15.77
C PHE A 112 -20.86 -9.73 -14.99
N ASP A 113 -20.68 -10.66 -14.06
CA ASP A 113 -21.65 -10.97 -13.04
C ASP A 113 -21.35 -10.19 -11.74
N TYR A 114 -20.06 -9.99 -11.44
CA TYR A 114 -19.57 -9.25 -10.28
C TYR A 114 -18.36 -8.37 -10.62
N ILE A 115 -18.29 -7.23 -9.94
CA ILE A 115 -17.09 -6.35 -9.92
C ILE A 115 -16.52 -6.29 -8.51
N LEU A 116 -15.19 -6.35 -8.42
CA LEU A 116 -14.44 -5.97 -7.24
C LEU A 116 -13.58 -4.74 -7.55
N ILE A 117 -13.84 -3.61 -6.89
CA ILE A 117 -13.04 -2.40 -6.99
C ILE A 117 -11.95 -2.45 -5.94
N ALA A 118 -10.69 -2.54 -6.39
CA ALA A 118 -9.48 -2.66 -5.57
C ALA A 118 -8.38 -1.72 -6.10
N SER A 119 -8.76 -0.53 -6.56
CA SER A 119 -7.90 0.46 -7.25
C SER A 119 -6.83 1.11 -6.36
N GLY A 120 -6.84 0.84 -5.06
CA GLY A 120 -5.92 1.46 -4.11
C GLY A 120 -6.31 2.90 -3.76
N ALA A 121 -5.41 3.63 -3.10
CA ALA A 121 -5.60 5.05 -2.81
C ALA A 121 -4.84 5.89 -3.83
N ALA A 122 -5.50 6.90 -4.37
CA ALA A 122 -4.84 7.90 -5.17
C ALA A 122 -3.93 8.77 -4.28
N SER A 123 -2.76 9.12 -4.78
CA SER A 123 -1.91 10.15 -4.19
C SER A 123 -1.68 11.22 -5.25
N GLU A 124 -2.10 12.44 -4.96
CA GLU A 124 -1.72 13.59 -5.77
C GLU A 124 -0.32 14.03 -5.37
N ARG A 125 0.48 14.44 -6.35
CA ARG A 125 1.80 14.98 -6.09
C ARG A 125 1.67 16.33 -5.40
N ALA A 126 2.20 16.43 -4.18
CA ALA A 126 2.07 17.63 -3.35
C ALA A 126 2.95 18.80 -3.82
N ASP A 127 4.01 18.54 -4.56
CA ASP A 127 4.94 19.54 -5.09
C ASP A 127 5.46 19.08 -6.45
N GLN A 128 5.59 20.00 -7.42
CA GLN A 128 6.00 19.71 -8.79
C GLN A 128 7.43 20.14 -9.11
N GLU A 129 8.21 20.57 -8.12
CA GLU A 129 9.61 20.89 -8.32
C GLU A 129 10.42 19.64 -8.70
N ASN A 130 11.41 19.80 -9.58
CA ASN A 130 12.16 18.67 -10.17
C ASN A 130 13.02 17.90 -9.16
N ASN A 131 13.29 18.45 -8.00
CA ASN A 131 14.06 17.82 -6.91
C ASN A 131 13.21 17.42 -5.71
N VAL A 132 11.91 17.30 -5.93
CA VAL A 132 10.94 16.76 -4.97
C VAL A 132 10.40 15.45 -5.49
N PHE A 133 10.46 14.41 -4.68
CA PHE A 133 10.05 13.07 -5.02
C PHE A 133 9.08 12.51 -4.00
N ASP A 134 8.17 11.69 -4.45
CA ASP A 134 7.23 10.97 -3.60
C ASP A 134 7.27 9.45 -3.86
N LEU A 135 6.38 8.71 -3.25
CA LEU A 135 6.35 7.25 -3.42
C LEU A 135 6.10 6.82 -4.87
N ASN A 136 5.41 7.64 -5.68
CA ASN A 136 5.12 7.31 -7.07
C ASN A 136 6.38 7.35 -7.94
N ASP A 137 7.33 8.21 -7.64
CA ASP A 137 8.60 8.25 -8.38
C ASP A 137 9.35 6.92 -8.26
N PHE A 138 9.30 6.28 -7.08
CA PHE A 138 9.92 4.98 -6.83
C PHE A 138 9.21 3.79 -7.51
N LEU A 139 8.07 4.02 -8.15
CA LEU A 139 7.45 3.00 -9.01
C LEU A 139 8.19 2.83 -10.35
N THR A 140 9.03 3.79 -10.73
CA THR A 140 9.72 3.83 -12.02
C THR A 140 11.24 4.02 -11.92
N ILE A 141 11.73 4.56 -10.80
CA ILE A 141 13.14 4.88 -10.59
C ILE A 141 13.62 4.19 -9.30
N SER A 142 14.79 3.58 -9.33
CA SER A 142 15.41 3.01 -8.13
C SER A 142 16.01 4.10 -7.24
N GLY A 143 16.17 3.81 -5.94
CA GLY A 143 16.79 4.72 -4.98
C GLY A 143 18.18 5.23 -5.39
N PRO A 144 19.12 4.36 -5.81
CA PRO A 144 20.44 4.78 -6.31
C PRO A 144 20.40 5.68 -7.53
N GLU A 145 19.53 5.40 -8.51
CA GLU A 145 19.39 6.25 -9.70
C GLU A 145 18.90 7.64 -9.32
N LEU A 146 17.91 7.71 -8.43
CA LEU A 146 17.36 8.97 -7.94
C LEU A 146 18.41 9.79 -7.18
N LEU A 147 19.20 9.19 -6.30
CA LEU A 147 20.27 9.89 -5.58
C LEU A 147 21.38 10.34 -6.52
N ASN A 148 21.86 9.48 -7.42
CA ASN A 148 22.96 9.79 -8.32
C ASN A 148 22.61 10.93 -9.30
N SER A 149 21.38 11.00 -9.77
CA SER A 149 20.94 12.08 -10.67
C SER A 149 20.82 13.44 -9.98
N ASN A 150 20.61 13.47 -8.66
CA ASN A 150 20.31 14.71 -7.93
C ASN A 150 21.43 15.18 -7.00
N LEU A 151 22.37 14.32 -6.62
CA LEU A 151 23.46 14.66 -5.69
C LEU A 151 24.80 15.05 -6.35
N VAL A 152 24.82 15.28 -7.65
CA VAL A 152 26.02 15.80 -8.32
C VAL A 152 26.36 17.17 -7.73
N THR A 153 27.36 17.21 -6.86
CA THR A 153 27.81 18.45 -6.19
C THR A 153 28.98 19.08 -6.92
N THR A 154 28.84 20.35 -7.18
CA THR A 154 29.94 21.21 -7.69
C THR A 154 30.61 22.07 -6.59
N ASN A 155 30.08 22.03 -5.36
CA ASN A 155 30.50 22.89 -4.25
C ASN A 155 31.04 22.10 -3.05
N GLN A 156 31.89 22.77 -2.23
CA GLN A 156 32.58 22.19 -1.04
C GLN A 156 31.62 21.89 0.15
N GLU A 157 30.37 22.30 0.12
CA GLU A 157 29.45 22.06 1.22
C GLU A 157 28.71 20.74 1.03
N LYS A 158 28.57 19.94 2.12
CA LYS A 158 27.79 18.69 2.14
C LYS A 158 26.33 19.02 1.91
N PRO A 159 25.71 18.49 0.84
CA PRO A 159 24.30 18.74 0.57
C PRO A 159 23.41 18.12 1.63
N PHE A 160 22.22 18.69 1.82
CA PHE A 160 21.17 18.11 2.64
C PHE A 160 20.13 17.39 1.77
N ILE A 161 19.76 16.20 2.21
CA ILE A 161 18.56 15.50 1.77
C ILE A 161 17.53 15.63 2.89
N SER A 162 16.34 16.10 2.54
CA SER A 162 15.22 16.23 3.47
C SER A 162 14.20 15.14 3.22
N VAL A 163 13.83 14.40 4.25
CA VAL A 163 12.67 13.48 4.24
C VAL A 163 11.55 14.16 5.01
N VAL A 164 10.36 14.25 4.43
CA VAL A 164 9.19 14.86 5.03
C VAL A 164 8.14 13.78 5.29
N GLY A 165 7.74 13.65 6.56
CA GLY A 165 6.77 12.65 7.00
C GLY A 165 7.40 11.55 7.85
N GLY A 166 7.15 11.62 9.17
CA GLY A 166 7.63 10.65 10.17
C GLY A 166 6.74 9.41 10.31
N GLY A 167 5.92 9.08 9.31
CA GLY A 167 5.18 7.82 9.23
C GLY A 167 6.06 6.65 8.81
N ALA A 168 5.49 5.42 8.78
CA ALA A 168 6.26 4.21 8.48
C ALA A 168 7.04 4.29 7.17
N THR A 169 6.41 4.74 6.08
CA THR A 169 7.07 4.88 4.77
C THR A 169 8.27 5.84 4.83
N GLY A 170 8.08 7.05 5.38
CA GLY A 170 9.14 8.04 5.46
C GLY A 170 10.32 7.55 6.32
N ILE A 171 10.05 6.87 7.44
CA ILE A 171 11.07 6.28 8.31
C ILE A 171 11.83 5.17 7.58
N GLN A 172 11.16 4.26 6.88
CA GLN A 172 11.82 3.19 6.13
C GLN A 172 12.76 3.77 5.05
N PHE A 173 12.29 4.73 4.26
CA PHE A 173 13.13 5.40 3.27
C PHE A 173 14.29 6.16 3.90
N LEU A 174 14.07 6.88 5.00
CA LEU A 174 15.11 7.64 5.71
C LEU A 174 16.27 6.73 6.13
N PHE A 175 15.96 5.59 6.73
CA PHE A 175 16.98 4.66 7.20
C PHE A 175 17.70 3.94 6.04
N GLU A 176 16.99 3.56 4.98
CA GLU A 176 17.63 2.98 3.79
C GLU A 176 18.59 3.98 3.12
N ILE A 177 18.20 5.24 3.00
CA ILE A 177 19.07 6.30 2.49
C ILE A 177 20.30 6.47 3.39
N ALA A 178 20.12 6.51 4.72
CA ALA A 178 21.21 6.63 5.66
C ALA A 178 22.25 5.50 5.51
N HIS A 179 21.78 4.26 5.41
CA HIS A 179 22.63 3.10 5.19
C HIS A 179 23.30 3.12 3.82
N PHE A 180 22.57 3.47 2.77
CA PHE A 180 23.10 3.58 1.41
C PHE A 180 24.24 4.62 1.34
N ILE A 181 24.00 5.82 1.85
CA ILE A 181 25.00 6.92 1.89
C ILE A 181 26.27 6.49 2.62
N ARG A 182 26.12 5.87 3.79
CA ARG A 182 27.28 5.35 4.56
C ARG A 182 28.05 4.29 3.78
N ARG A 183 27.34 3.33 3.18
CA ARG A 183 27.95 2.24 2.41
C ARG A 183 28.69 2.76 1.17
N GLN A 184 28.12 3.74 0.48
CA GLN A 184 28.70 4.35 -0.73
C GLN A 184 29.68 5.47 -0.41
N LYS A 185 29.85 5.84 0.87
CA LYS A 185 30.71 6.96 1.33
C LYS A 185 30.33 8.29 0.66
N ILE A 186 29.04 8.51 0.44
CA ILE A 186 28.52 9.77 -0.12
C ILE A 186 28.51 10.81 1.00
N GLU A 187 29.14 11.95 0.75
CA GLU A 187 29.18 13.06 1.71
C GLU A 187 27.90 13.91 1.58
N CYS A 188 26.90 13.61 2.39
CA CYS A 188 25.68 14.42 2.53
C CYS A 188 25.10 14.30 3.95
N ASN A 189 24.25 15.25 4.31
CA ASN A 189 23.53 15.28 5.58
C ASN A 189 22.06 14.87 5.34
N LEU A 190 21.49 14.19 6.32
CA LEU A 190 20.09 13.80 6.30
C LEU A 190 19.31 14.54 7.38
N ARG A 191 18.06 14.87 7.05
CA ARG A 191 17.11 15.37 8.03
C ARG A 191 15.72 14.78 7.82
N LEU A 192 15.00 14.67 8.93
CA LEU A 192 13.58 14.33 8.95
C LEU A 192 12.78 15.55 9.40
N ILE A 193 11.74 15.88 8.64
CA ILE A 193 10.76 16.92 8.97
C ILE A 193 9.43 16.22 9.24
N ASN A 194 8.83 16.51 10.39
CA ASN A 194 7.59 15.88 10.79
C ASN A 194 6.59 16.87 11.40
N GLY A 195 5.34 16.84 10.92
CA GLY A 195 4.27 17.70 11.43
C GLY A 195 3.78 17.37 12.85
N ASN A 196 4.26 16.27 13.43
CA ASN A 196 3.96 15.84 14.80
C ASN A 196 5.22 15.91 15.66
N ASP A 197 5.00 15.89 16.99
CA ASP A 197 6.05 15.96 18.01
C ASP A 197 6.98 14.75 18.03
N ARG A 198 6.49 13.56 17.61
CA ARG A 198 7.26 12.32 17.54
C ARG A 198 7.05 11.59 16.21
N VAL A 199 7.98 10.74 15.82
CA VAL A 199 7.85 9.85 14.66
C VAL A 199 6.92 8.68 14.97
N LEU A 200 6.38 8.02 13.94
CA LEU A 200 5.55 6.81 14.08
C LEU A 200 4.40 6.98 15.08
N GLN A 201 3.79 8.17 15.12
CA GLN A 201 2.79 8.56 16.13
C GLN A 201 1.58 7.61 16.21
N GLN A 202 1.27 6.91 15.12
CA GLN A 202 0.19 5.92 15.06
C GLN A 202 0.49 4.64 15.84
N PHE A 203 1.72 4.46 16.34
CA PHE A 203 2.17 3.30 17.10
C PHE A 203 2.48 3.67 18.57
N PRO A 204 2.72 2.68 19.45
CA PRO A 204 3.12 2.94 20.82
C PRO A 204 4.34 3.86 20.95
N ALA A 205 4.44 4.63 22.04
CA ALA A 205 5.52 5.60 22.23
C ALA A 205 6.91 4.98 22.14
N SER A 206 7.09 3.74 22.58
CA SER A 206 8.33 2.98 22.49
C SER A 206 8.84 2.77 21.05
N PHE A 207 7.96 2.81 20.03
CA PHE A 207 8.38 2.84 18.62
C PHE A 207 9.13 4.13 18.31
N SER A 208 8.57 5.25 18.73
CA SER A 208 9.20 6.56 18.52
C SER A 208 10.53 6.65 19.23
N GLU A 209 10.57 6.28 20.51
CA GLU A 209 11.78 6.31 21.34
C GLU A 209 12.90 5.47 20.73
N TYR A 210 12.59 4.24 20.31
CA TYR A 210 13.56 3.37 19.65
C TYR A 210 14.05 3.96 18.33
N THR A 211 13.14 4.46 17.48
CA THR A 211 13.46 5.01 16.17
C THR A 211 14.28 6.29 16.28
N GLU A 212 13.92 7.20 17.19
CA GLU A 212 14.61 8.47 17.41
C GLU A 212 16.02 8.27 17.99
N ALA A 213 16.19 7.27 18.87
CA ALA A 213 17.52 6.88 19.32
C ALA A 213 18.41 6.43 18.14
N ARG A 214 17.87 5.59 17.23
CA ARG A 214 18.57 5.16 16.02
C ARG A 214 18.88 6.29 15.04
N MET A 215 17.96 7.25 14.91
CA MET A 215 18.21 8.46 14.10
C MET A 215 19.40 9.25 14.66
N THR A 216 19.45 9.40 15.99
CA THR A 216 20.56 10.07 16.68
C THR A 216 21.89 9.36 16.45
N ASP A 217 21.94 8.02 16.55
CA ASP A 217 23.11 7.20 16.27
C ASP A 217 23.64 7.38 14.83
N LEU A 218 22.73 7.66 13.90
CA LEU A 218 23.04 7.89 12.48
C LEU A 218 23.36 9.35 12.15
N GLY A 219 23.22 10.27 13.10
CA GLY A 219 23.44 11.71 12.90
C GLY A 219 22.41 12.36 12.00
N ILE A 220 21.15 11.91 12.08
CA ILE A 220 20.02 12.46 11.32
C ILE A 220 19.40 13.62 12.11
N ASP A 221 19.32 14.80 11.48
CA ASP A 221 18.66 15.96 12.09
C ASP A 221 17.15 15.77 12.14
N PHE A 222 16.51 15.98 13.28
CA PHE A 222 15.07 15.84 13.44
C PHE A 222 14.38 17.20 13.70
N TYR A 223 13.38 17.51 12.90
CA TYR A 223 12.53 18.71 13.00
C TYR A 223 11.09 18.29 13.30
N PRO A 224 10.74 18.10 14.58
CA PRO A 224 9.36 17.83 14.98
C PRO A 224 8.48 19.09 14.86
N ASP A 225 7.17 18.93 14.94
CA ASP A 225 6.17 20.01 14.88
C ASP A 225 6.42 21.03 13.76
N THR A 226 6.85 20.51 12.60
CA THR A 226 7.27 21.31 11.46
C THR A 226 6.57 20.84 10.20
N TYR A 227 5.87 21.78 9.54
CA TYR A 227 5.18 21.53 8.29
C TYR A 227 6.04 21.91 7.09
N TYR A 228 6.03 21.05 6.10
CA TYR A 228 6.53 21.35 4.76
C TYR A 228 5.57 22.32 4.06
N ARG A 229 6.10 23.34 3.41
CA ARG A 229 5.35 24.26 2.57
C ARG A 229 5.65 24.07 1.10
N LYS A 230 6.91 24.19 0.72
CA LYS A 230 7.37 23.95 -0.65
C LYS A 230 8.89 23.80 -0.74
N GLN A 231 9.35 23.23 -1.82
CA GLN A 231 10.75 23.29 -2.26
C GLN A 231 10.96 24.53 -3.14
N GLN A 232 12.12 25.14 -3.06
CA GLN A 232 12.54 26.25 -3.92
C GLN A 232 14.01 26.05 -4.30
N LYS A 233 14.27 25.48 -5.45
CA LYS A 233 15.63 25.11 -5.86
C LYS A 233 16.33 24.28 -4.77
N ASP A 234 17.43 24.81 -4.21
CA ASP A 234 18.25 24.14 -3.20
C ASP A 234 17.84 24.48 -1.75
N LYS A 235 16.61 24.94 -1.53
CA LYS A 235 16.05 25.29 -0.23
C LYS A 235 14.65 24.72 -0.06
N ILE A 236 14.33 24.40 1.18
CA ILE A 236 13.02 23.97 1.63
C ILE A 236 12.39 25.04 2.52
N LEU A 237 11.18 25.47 2.23
CA LEU A 237 10.39 26.35 3.07
C LEU A 237 9.55 25.53 4.03
N LEU A 238 9.69 25.83 5.30
CA LEU A 238 9.07 25.13 6.41
C LEU A 238 8.29 26.10 7.29
N GLU A 239 7.29 25.60 8.01
CA GLU A 239 6.54 26.37 9.02
C GLU A 239 6.56 25.62 10.35
N SER A 240 6.91 26.30 11.42
CA SER A 240 6.75 25.77 12.77
C SER A 240 5.28 25.68 13.15
N LYS A 241 4.82 24.51 13.55
CA LYS A 241 3.44 24.27 14.03
C LYS A 241 3.14 25.08 15.29
N VAL A 242 4.15 25.29 16.14
CA VAL A 242 4.02 25.99 17.43
C VAL A 242 3.98 27.49 17.24
N THR A 243 4.98 28.07 16.55
CA THR A 243 5.10 29.52 16.41
C THR A 243 4.41 30.09 15.19
N LYS A 244 4.02 29.24 14.24
CA LYS A 244 3.49 29.64 12.92
C LYS A 244 4.44 30.47 12.06
N ASN A 245 5.72 30.55 12.46
CA ASN A 245 6.73 31.23 11.69
C ASN A 245 7.27 30.35 10.57
N GLU A 246 7.43 30.94 9.39
CA GLU A 246 8.12 30.32 8.27
C GLU A 246 9.62 30.52 8.38
N PHE A 247 10.37 29.52 7.95
CA PHE A 247 11.83 29.54 7.87
C PHE A 247 12.34 28.66 6.74
N GLU A 248 13.53 28.94 6.24
CA GLU A 248 14.16 28.19 5.16
C GLU A 248 15.34 27.37 5.67
N LEU A 249 15.52 26.21 5.10
CA LEU A 249 16.73 25.38 5.27
C LEU A 249 17.29 24.96 3.91
N PRO A 250 18.62 24.77 3.79
CA PRO A 250 19.20 24.22 2.57
C PRO A 250 18.69 22.78 2.36
N SER A 251 18.25 22.45 1.16
CA SER A 251 17.82 21.11 0.79
C SER A 251 18.03 20.90 -0.70
N LYS A 252 18.96 20.01 -1.04
CA LYS A 252 19.28 19.68 -2.43
C LYS A 252 18.19 18.82 -3.04
N MET A 253 17.58 17.95 -2.24
CA MET A 253 16.53 17.03 -2.62
C MET A 253 15.58 16.82 -1.44
N THR A 254 14.29 16.71 -1.74
CA THR A 254 13.26 16.45 -0.74
C THR A 254 12.42 15.24 -1.15
N LEU A 255 12.20 14.33 -0.20
CA LEU A 255 11.33 13.18 -0.33
C LEU A 255 10.07 13.42 0.51
N LEU A 256 8.91 13.40 -0.14
CA LEU A 256 7.61 13.69 0.50
C LEU A 256 6.82 12.41 0.76
N PHE A 257 6.59 12.08 2.02
CA PHE A 257 5.76 10.96 2.45
C PHE A 257 4.64 11.44 3.37
N LEU A 258 3.78 12.31 2.85
CA LEU A 258 2.73 13.02 3.61
C LEU A 258 1.51 12.14 3.96
N GLY A 259 1.56 10.86 3.61
CA GLY A 259 0.44 9.94 3.78
C GLY A 259 -0.53 9.97 2.60
N LYS A 260 -1.56 9.12 2.67
CA LYS A 260 -2.58 9.00 1.62
C LYS A 260 -3.84 9.79 1.99
N ASN A 261 -4.47 10.41 1.01
CA ASN A 261 -5.76 11.06 1.21
C ASN A 261 -6.84 10.01 1.51
N GLN A 262 -7.63 10.25 2.56
CA GLN A 262 -8.71 9.37 3.00
C GLN A 262 -10.09 9.78 2.48
N GLU A 263 -10.22 10.96 1.89
CA GLU A 263 -11.52 11.57 1.58
C GLU A 263 -12.28 10.90 0.44
N ASN A 264 -11.57 10.29 -0.51
CA ASN A 264 -12.15 9.73 -1.73
C ASN A 264 -12.33 8.20 -1.69
N ARG A 265 -12.51 7.61 -0.48
CA ARG A 265 -12.71 6.18 -0.37
C ARG A 265 -14.18 5.80 -0.60
N LEU A 266 -14.38 4.66 -1.29
CA LEU A 266 -15.70 4.09 -1.47
C LEU A 266 -16.25 3.57 -0.13
N SER A 267 -17.44 4.03 0.22
CA SER A 267 -18.19 3.49 1.36
C SER A 267 -18.65 2.06 1.07
N ALA A 268 -18.44 1.16 2.02
CA ALA A 268 -18.86 -0.22 1.93
C ALA A 268 -19.56 -0.66 3.22
N ASN A 269 -20.51 -1.57 3.10
CA ASN A 269 -21.06 -2.23 4.28
C ASN A 269 -20.05 -3.21 4.90
N THR A 270 -20.41 -3.84 6.00
CA THR A 270 -19.56 -4.81 6.70
C THR A 270 -19.15 -6.03 5.86
N PHE A 271 -19.83 -6.29 4.75
CA PHE A 271 -19.56 -7.42 3.83
C PHE A 271 -18.72 -7.03 2.62
N GLY A 272 -18.34 -5.75 2.49
CA GLY A 272 -17.56 -5.23 1.36
C GLY A 272 -18.39 -4.83 0.13
N GLN A 273 -19.71 -4.83 0.21
CA GLN A 273 -20.57 -4.29 -0.86
C GLN A 273 -20.51 -2.77 -0.86
N VAL A 274 -20.31 -2.18 -2.04
CA VAL A 274 -20.30 -0.73 -2.22
C VAL A 274 -21.66 -0.15 -1.85
N LEU A 275 -21.66 0.95 -1.11
CA LEU A 275 -22.87 1.70 -0.75
C LEU A 275 -23.04 2.89 -1.70
N ILE A 276 -24.24 3.02 -2.27
CA ILE A 276 -24.69 4.21 -2.98
C ILE A 276 -26.05 4.59 -2.41
N ASP A 277 -26.21 5.85 -1.98
CA ASP A 277 -27.38 6.32 -1.25
C ASP A 277 -27.71 5.41 -0.04
N ASP A 278 -26.67 5.01 0.70
CA ASP A 278 -26.75 4.06 1.82
C ASP A 278 -27.32 2.67 1.48
N GLN A 279 -27.48 2.35 0.19
CA GLN A 279 -27.97 1.05 -0.26
C GLN A 279 -26.83 0.17 -0.78
N PRO A 280 -26.70 -1.09 -0.31
CA PRO A 280 -25.66 -1.98 -0.75
C PRO A 280 -25.92 -2.50 -2.18
N LEU A 281 -24.90 -2.41 -3.02
CA LEU A 281 -24.95 -2.96 -4.37
C LEU A 281 -24.73 -4.48 -4.33
N GLN A 282 -25.61 -5.24 -5.00
CA GLN A 282 -25.58 -6.70 -4.94
C GLN A 282 -24.41 -7.34 -5.71
N SER A 283 -23.90 -6.65 -6.74
CA SER A 283 -22.88 -7.18 -7.66
C SER A 283 -21.60 -6.37 -7.71
N ILE A 284 -21.47 -5.32 -6.90
CA ILE A 284 -20.27 -4.46 -6.87
C ILE A 284 -19.75 -4.38 -5.45
N PHE A 285 -18.50 -4.83 -5.29
CA PHE A 285 -17.79 -4.89 -4.02
C PHE A 285 -16.53 -4.02 -4.08
N THR A 286 -15.97 -3.68 -2.93
CA THR A 286 -14.72 -2.95 -2.84
C THR A 286 -13.81 -3.51 -1.77
N ALA A 287 -12.50 -3.38 -1.97
CA ALA A 287 -11.47 -3.84 -1.04
C ALA A 287 -10.17 -3.02 -1.17
N GLY A 288 -9.33 -3.11 -0.17
CA GLY A 288 -8.05 -2.39 -0.14
C GLY A 288 -8.18 -0.94 0.29
N ASP A 289 -7.18 -0.13 -0.08
CA ASP A 289 -7.05 1.24 0.40
C ASP A 289 -8.15 2.17 -0.15
N CYS A 290 -8.74 1.86 -1.31
CA CYS A 290 -9.87 2.61 -1.87
C CYS A 290 -11.19 2.39 -1.12
N SER A 291 -11.24 1.48 -0.14
CA SER A 291 -12.46 1.11 0.58
C SER A 291 -12.48 1.60 2.02
N ASN A 292 -13.65 2.01 2.48
CA ASN A 292 -13.95 2.30 3.87
C ASN A 292 -15.13 1.41 4.30
N HIS A 293 -14.85 0.34 5.06
CA HIS A 293 -15.86 -0.60 5.52
C HIS A 293 -16.56 -0.07 6.78
N ASN A 294 -17.87 -0.01 6.74
CA ASN A 294 -18.70 0.27 7.93
C ASN A 294 -18.78 -1.00 8.80
N SER A 295 -17.73 -1.21 9.59
CA SER A 295 -17.55 -2.43 10.40
C SER A 295 -16.63 -2.15 11.59
N CYS A 296 -16.51 -3.13 12.50
CA CYS A 296 -15.56 -3.10 13.61
C CYS A 296 -14.13 -3.46 13.17
N GLY A 297 -13.91 -3.84 11.91
CA GLY A 297 -12.59 -4.17 11.38
C GLY A 297 -11.73 -2.93 11.12
N SER A 298 -10.41 -3.13 11.11
CA SER A 298 -9.42 -2.08 10.83
C SER A 298 -9.56 -1.54 9.41
N ASN A 299 -9.69 -0.22 9.26
CA ASN A 299 -9.68 0.48 7.99
C ASN A 299 -8.32 1.13 7.67
N THR A 300 -7.24 0.62 8.24
CA THR A 300 -5.87 1.04 7.92
C THR A 300 -5.55 0.81 6.45
N MET A 301 -4.75 1.72 5.87
CA MET A 301 -4.25 1.60 4.50
C MET A 301 -2.91 0.85 4.49
N SER A 302 -2.94 -0.41 4.92
CA SER A 302 -1.79 -1.31 4.94
C SER A 302 -1.96 -2.45 3.93
N ALA A 303 -0.84 -3.04 3.50
CA ALA A 303 -0.87 -4.22 2.63
C ALA A 303 -1.62 -5.38 3.29
N GLN A 304 -1.42 -5.59 4.60
CA GLN A 304 -2.10 -6.64 5.37
C GLN A 304 -3.62 -6.43 5.39
N SER A 305 -4.08 -5.22 5.72
CA SER A 305 -5.52 -4.88 5.67
C SER A 305 -6.08 -5.05 4.26
N SER A 306 -5.32 -4.64 3.23
CA SER A 306 -5.72 -4.78 1.82
C SER A 306 -5.88 -6.25 1.42
N VAL A 307 -4.94 -7.14 1.78
CA VAL A 307 -5.04 -8.58 1.55
C VAL A 307 -6.28 -9.16 2.24
N ARG A 308 -6.53 -8.81 3.52
CA ARG A 308 -7.69 -9.30 4.28
C ARG A 308 -9.01 -8.85 3.67
N LYS A 309 -9.13 -7.57 3.30
CA LYS A 309 -10.31 -7.04 2.61
C LYS A 309 -10.52 -7.71 1.26
N GLY A 310 -9.46 -7.92 0.46
CA GLY A 310 -9.56 -8.60 -0.83
C GLY A 310 -10.08 -10.03 -0.71
N LYS A 311 -9.55 -10.81 0.23
CA LYS A 311 -10.00 -12.17 0.51
C LYS A 311 -11.45 -12.21 1.00
N LEU A 312 -11.83 -11.30 1.91
CA LEU A 312 -13.20 -11.18 2.39
C LEU A 312 -14.18 -10.87 1.25
N ALA A 313 -13.87 -9.85 0.45
CA ALA A 313 -14.74 -9.44 -0.65
C ALA A 313 -14.92 -10.57 -1.66
N ALA A 314 -13.84 -11.29 -2.00
CA ALA A 314 -13.92 -12.46 -2.88
C ALA A 314 -14.84 -13.55 -2.31
N ARG A 315 -14.68 -13.92 -1.02
CA ARG A 315 -15.56 -14.90 -0.38
C ARG A 315 -17.03 -14.44 -0.33
N ASN A 316 -17.27 -13.14 -0.10
CA ASN A 316 -18.62 -12.59 -0.06
C ASN A 316 -19.25 -12.46 -1.46
N ILE A 317 -18.48 -12.22 -2.51
CA ILE A 317 -18.93 -12.34 -3.90
C ILE A 317 -19.38 -13.79 -4.18
N LEU A 318 -18.58 -14.78 -3.78
CA LEU A 318 -18.94 -16.19 -3.93
C LEU A 318 -20.20 -16.57 -3.13
N ARG A 319 -20.44 -15.92 -1.98
CA ARG A 319 -21.69 -16.08 -1.20
C ARG A 319 -22.87 -15.41 -1.87
N SER A 320 -22.67 -14.24 -2.44
CA SER A 320 -23.70 -13.54 -3.22
C SER A 320 -24.12 -14.35 -4.46
N SER A 321 -23.17 -15.06 -5.08
CA SER A 321 -23.45 -15.95 -6.23
C SER A 321 -24.10 -17.27 -5.85
N GLY A 322 -24.16 -17.59 -4.56
CA GLY A 322 -24.65 -18.89 -4.07
C GLY A 322 -23.59 -20.01 -4.09
N ALA A 323 -22.35 -19.72 -4.46
CA ALA A 323 -21.25 -20.69 -4.41
C ALA A 323 -20.80 -21.02 -2.98
N LEU A 324 -20.89 -20.05 -2.07
CA LEU A 324 -20.67 -20.24 -0.64
C LEU A 324 -21.93 -19.85 0.15
N LYS A 325 -22.00 -20.27 1.42
CA LYS A 325 -23.09 -19.91 2.34
C LYS A 325 -22.61 -18.88 3.35
N LEU A 326 -23.55 -18.10 3.90
CA LEU A 326 -23.41 -17.17 5.02
C LEU A 326 -22.35 -16.09 4.80
N PHE A 327 -22.80 -14.86 4.60
CA PHE A 327 -21.92 -13.69 4.49
C PHE A 327 -21.03 -13.55 5.72
N GLU A 328 -19.78 -13.16 5.47
CA GLU A 328 -18.74 -12.97 6.48
C GLU A 328 -18.52 -11.48 6.69
N PRO A 329 -18.71 -10.98 7.94
CA PRO A 329 -18.43 -9.57 8.23
C PRO A 329 -16.94 -9.30 8.31
N TYR A 330 -16.54 -8.07 7.98
CA TYR A 330 -15.17 -7.62 8.13
C TYR A 330 -14.91 -7.27 9.61
N LEU A 331 -14.16 -8.13 10.28
CA LEU A 331 -13.84 -8.00 11.71
C LEU A 331 -12.33 -8.00 11.99
N HIS A 332 -11.52 -8.03 10.94
CA HIS A 332 -10.07 -8.11 11.09
C HIS A 332 -9.52 -6.93 11.87
N GLN A 333 -8.72 -7.23 12.89
CA GLN A 333 -7.87 -6.29 13.60
C GLN A 333 -6.41 -6.56 13.23
N ASP A 334 -5.58 -5.52 13.22
CA ASP A 334 -4.16 -5.68 12.97
C ASP A 334 -3.53 -6.46 14.15
N LEU A 335 -2.84 -7.56 13.84
CA LEU A 335 -2.20 -8.44 14.82
C LEU A 335 -0.73 -8.09 15.04
N GLY A 336 -0.23 -7.08 14.38
CA GLY A 336 1.14 -6.61 14.49
C GLY A 336 1.48 -5.65 13.38
N TYR A 337 2.55 -4.93 13.59
CA TYR A 337 3.14 -4.05 12.59
C TYR A 337 4.65 -4.02 12.77
N VAL A 338 5.40 -3.98 11.68
CA VAL A 338 6.85 -3.87 11.71
C VAL A 338 7.30 -2.77 10.74
N VAL A 339 8.22 -1.93 11.21
CA VAL A 339 8.87 -0.88 10.43
C VAL A 339 10.35 -1.19 10.38
N SER A 340 10.93 -1.37 9.19
CA SER A 340 12.36 -1.54 9.04
C SER A 340 13.10 -0.22 9.26
N LEU A 341 14.22 -0.29 9.93
CA LEU A 341 15.16 0.80 10.18
C LEU A 341 16.46 0.54 9.42
N GLY A 342 16.32 0.25 8.13
CA GLY A 342 17.39 -0.18 7.24
C GLY A 342 17.55 -1.70 7.21
N PRO A 343 18.68 -2.20 6.65
CA PRO A 343 18.87 -3.62 6.36
C PRO A 343 19.10 -4.52 7.59
N GLU A 344 19.50 -3.94 8.72
CA GLU A 344 19.98 -4.69 9.88
C GLU A 344 19.13 -4.48 11.14
N ASP A 345 18.11 -3.63 11.05
CA ASP A 345 17.31 -3.25 12.21
C ASP A 345 15.83 -3.03 11.83
N ALA A 346 14.95 -3.24 12.81
CA ALA A 346 13.52 -2.98 12.69
C ALA A 346 12.91 -2.74 14.06
N VAL A 347 11.73 -2.13 14.11
CA VAL A 347 10.89 -2.03 15.30
C VAL A 347 9.50 -2.52 14.96
N GLY A 348 8.90 -3.33 15.83
CA GLY A 348 7.59 -3.89 15.60
C GLY A 348 6.84 -4.19 16.90
N TRP A 349 5.55 -4.48 16.78
CA TRP A 349 4.75 -5.08 17.83
C TRP A 349 4.02 -6.31 17.29
N LEU A 350 3.73 -7.28 18.15
CA LEU A 350 3.05 -8.51 17.77
C LEU A 350 2.03 -8.89 18.86
N ALA A 351 0.83 -9.24 18.44
CA ALA A 351 -0.32 -9.67 19.22
C ALA A 351 -0.90 -8.59 20.14
N LEU A 352 -0.09 -7.86 20.88
CA LEU A 352 -0.49 -6.76 21.76
C LEU A 352 0.36 -5.54 21.43
N GLU A 353 -0.26 -4.38 21.26
CA GLU A 353 0.43 -3.12 20.93
C GLU A 353 1.56 -2.75 21.89
N ASN A 354 1.42 -3.11 23.16
CA ASN A 354 2.46 -2.88 24.18
C ASN A 354 3.64 -3.86 24.11
N ASN A 355 3.55 -4.91 23.30
CA ASN A 355 4.62 -5.90 23.12
C ASN A 355 5.53 -5.46 21.97
N VAL A 356 6.36 -4.47 22.22
CA VAL A 356 7.28 -3.91 21.24
C VAL A 356 8.57 -4.70 21.21
N VAL A 357 8.99 -5.06 20.01
CA VAL A 357 10.20 -5.83 19.70
C VAL A 357 11.06 -5.00 18.77
N GLY A 358 12.35 -4.85 19.07
CA GLY A 358 13.33 -4.15 18.24
C GLY A 358 14.46 -5.06 17.78
N GLY A 359 15.25 -4.57 16.81
CA GLY A 359 16.43 -5.25 16.30
C GLY A 359 16.14 -6.45 15.41
N ILE A 360 17.09 -7.41 15.38
CA ILE A 360 17.02 -8.62 14.54
C ILE A 360 15.70 -9.41 14.71
N PRO A 361 15.15 -9.61 15.93
CA PRO A 361 13.88 -10.30 16.09
C PRO A 361 12.72 -9.64 15.32
N ALA A 362 12.63 -8.31 15.33
CA ALA A 362 11.61 -7.59 14.56
C ALA A 362 11.83 -7.76 13.05
N LEU A 363 13.09 -7.73 12.60
CA LEU A 363 13.45 -7.95 11.20
C LEU A 363 13.02 -9.34 10.72
N VAL A 364 13.27 -10.39 11.52
CA VAL A 364 12.83 -11.76 11.19
C VAL A 364 11.31 -11.85 11.07
N ILE A 365 10.56 -11.17 11.93
CA ILE A 365 9.09 -11.12 11.84
C ILE A 365 8.66 -10.44 10.52
N LYS A 366 9.32 -9.34 10.13
CA LYS A 366 9.06 -8.67 8.86
C LYS A 366 9.22 -9.63 7.68
N GLU A 367 10.37 -10.29 7.59
CA GLU A 367 10.68 -11.24 6.52
C GLU A 367 9.66 -12.40 6.44
N LEU A 368 9.20 -12.90 7.59
CA LEU A 368 8.17 -13.95 7.62
C LEU A 368 6.81 -13.46 7.08
N VAL A 369 6.42 -12.23 7.42
CA VAL A 369 5.17 -11.63 6.94
C VAL A 369 5.24 -11.37 5.43
N GLU A 370 6.38 -10.93 4.93
CA GLU A 370 6.61 -10.70 3.50
C GLU A 370 6.61 -12.02 2.71
N ALA A 371 7.27 -13.05 3.24
CA ALA A 371 7.25 -14.38 2.66
C ALA A 371 5.84 -14.98 2.53
N GLN A 372 4.91 -14.66 3.45
CA GLN A 372 3.51 -15.06 3.30
C GLN A 372 2.87 -14.48 2.04
N TYR A 373 3.17 -13.22 1.72
CA TYR A 373 2.63 -12.60 0.51
C TYR A 373 3.28 -13.18 -0.76
N ASP A 374 4.56 -13.46 -0.73
CA ASP A 374 5.25 -14.13 -1.84
C ASP A 374 4.68 -15.53 -2.10
N LEU A 375 4.36 -16.29 -1.06
CA LEU A 375 3.65 -17.56 -1.19
C LEU A 375 2.26 -17.37 -1.81
N LEU A 376 1.52 -16.32 -1.42
CA LEU A 376 0.21 -16.00 -2.03
C LEU A 376 0.34 -15.74 -3.53
N LEU A 377 1.36 -15.02 -3.98
CA LEU A 377 1.67 -14.78 -5.39
C LEU A 377 1.98 -16.08 -6.15
N THR A 378 2.41 -17.13 -5.46
CA THR A 378 2.59 -18.48 -6.06
C THR A 378 1.32 -19.32 -6.04
N GLY A 379 0.25 -18.85 -5.42
CA GLY A 379 -1.01 -19.58 -5.25
C GLY A 379 -1.11 -20.36 -3.92
N ILE A 380 -0.08 -20.28 -3.06
CA ILE A 380 -0.08 -20.90 -1.74
C ILE A 380 -0.57 -19.91 -0.70
N ASP A 381 -1.77 -20.09 -0.22
CA ASP A 381 -2.37 -19.21 0.78
C ASP A 381 -2.09 -19.71 2.19
N THR A 382 -1.17 -19.04 2.87
CA THR A 382 -0.77 -19.32 4.27
C THR A 382 -1.41 -18.36 5.27
N TYR A 383 -2.22 -17.40 4.82
CA TYR A 383 -2.93 -16.49 5.71
C TYR A 383 -3.99 -17.24 6.51
N ILE A 384 -3.86 -17.24 7.82
CA ILE A 384 -4.90 -17.69 8.75
C ILE A 384 -6.01 -16.63 8.72
N VAL A 385 -7.24 -17.07 8.49
CA VAL A 385 -8.42 -16.21 8.34
C VAL A 385 -8.84 -15.66 9.68
#